data_931b79861e35b87ff148f1460ecdbda0
#
_entry.id   931b79861e35b87ff148f1460ecdbda0
#
_cell.length_a   1.000
_cell.length_b   1.000
_cell.length_c   1.000
_cell.angle_alpha   90.00
_cell.angle_beta   90.00
_cell.angle_gamma   90.00
#
_symmetry.space_group_name_H-M   'P 1'
#
loop_
_entity.id
_entity.type
_entity.pdbx_description
1 polymer ?
#
loop_
_entity_poly.entity_id
_entity_poly.type
_entity_poly.pdbx_seq_one_letter_code
_entity_poly.pdbx_strand_id
1 'polypeptide(L)'
;MPLLDDYRQACTDYALGSTDFRLLADKAYSHPSTRTELRSRRIKHTIPERTDQIARRKAKGSTGGRPPAFDAALYGLRNTVERGFNRLKQWRGIATRYDKYALTYLGGVLLACAVIHARVGANKLGDTP
;
A
#
# COMPACT_ATOMS: atom_id res chain seq x y z
N MET A 1 -1.76 -13.75 -5.44
CA MET A 1 -1.18 -12.37 -5.42
C MET A 1 0.25 -12.48 -4.92
N PRO A 2 1.23 -12.64 -5.81
CA PRO A 2 2.64 -12.94 -5.43
C PRO A 2 3.21 -11.92 -4.43
N LEU A 3 3.03 -10.62 -4.69
CA LEU A 3 3.56 -9.55 -3.82
C LEU A 3 3.15 -9.67 -2.35
N LEU A 4 1.92 -10.12 -2.07
CA LEU A 4 1.46 -10.29 -0.68
C LEU A 4 2.06 -11.54 -0.03
N ASP A 5 2.36 -12.56 -0.82
CA ASP A 5 3.03 -13.77 -0.36
C ASP A 5 4.50 -13.45 -0.07
N ASP A 6 5.17 -12.72 -0.95
CA ASP A 6 6.54 -12.24 -0.77
C ASP A 6 6.66 -11.34 0.47
N TYR A 7 5.70 -10.43 0.68
CA TYR A 7 5.68 -9.58 1.87
C TYR A 7 5.55 -10.39 3.16
N ARG A 8 4.65 -11.38 3.20
CA ARG A 8 4.48 -12.26 4.37
C ARG A 8 5.74 -13.07 4.65
N GLN A 9 6.37 -13.60 3.61
CA GLN A 9 7.62 -14.33 3.73
C GLN A 9 8.71 -13.42 4.30
N ALA A 10 8.88 -12.22 3.75
CA ALA A 10 9.85 -11.25 4.26
C ALA A 10 9.58 -10.88 5.72
N CYS A 11 8.31 -10.70 6.14
CA CYS A 11 7.99 -10.46 7.55
C CYS A 11 8.44 -11.60 8.45
N THR A 12 8.33 -12.85 7.99
CA THR A 12 8.77 -14.02 8.73
C THR A 12 10.30 -14.12 8.78
N ASP A 13 10.95 -13.97 7.61
CA ASP A 13 12.40 -14.15 7.48
C ASP A 13 13.21 -13.10 8.24
N TYR A 14 12.71 -11.88 8.30
CA TYR A 14 13.41 -10.74 8.91
C TYR A 14 12.80 -10.30 10.25
N ALA A 15 11.86 -11.05 10.81
CA ALA A 15 11.14 -10.71 12.05
C ALA A 15 10.60 -9.25 12.06
N LEU A 16 10.10 -8.77 10.92
CA LEU A 16 9.65 -7.38 10.70
C LEU A 16 8.28 -7.08 11.35
N GLY A 17 8.01 -7.62 12.52
CA GLY A 17 6.78 -7.35 13.24
C GLY A 17 5.61 -8.27 12.88
N SER A 18 4.37 -7.80 13.10
CA SER A 18 3.17 -8.62 12.94
C SER A 18 2.83 -8.87 11.46
N THR A 19 2.49 -10.11 11.12
CA THR A 19 1.85 -10.46 9.84
C THR A 19 0.38 -9.97 9.76
N ASP A 20 -0.18 -9.43 10.86
CA ASP A 20 -1.52 -8.83 10.88
C ASP A 20 -1.43 -7.38 10.36
N PHE A 21 -1.52 -7.24 9.05
CA PHE A 21 -1.55 -5.95 8.38
C PHE A 21 -2.91 -5.72 7.70
N ARG A 22 -3.23 -4.46 7.43
CA ARG A 22 -4.40 -4.07 6.65
C ARG A 22 -3.96 -3.51 5.30
N LEU A 23 -4.46 -4.10 4.22
CA LEU A 23 -4.19 -3.63 2.86
C LEU A 23 -5.05 -2.39 2.54
N LEU A 24 -4.40 -1.30 2.16
CA LEU A 24 -5.05 -0.12 1.58
C LEU A 24 -4.77 -0.11 0.08
N ALA A 25 -5.80 -0.27 -0.74
CA ALA A 25 -5.62 -0.30 -2.18
C ALA A 25 -6.57 0.66 -2.90
N ASP A 26 -6.19 1.05 -4.11
CA ASP A 26 -6.99 1.93 -4.97
C ASP A 26 -8.30 1.24 -5.41
N LYS A 27 -9.28 2.06 -5.80
CA LYS A 27 -10.54 1.61 -6.40
C LYS A 27 -10.36 0.77 -7.68
N ALA A 28 -9.19 0.84 -8.35
CA ALA A 28 -8.85 -0.08 -9.44
C ALA A 28 -8.85 -1.55 -8.98
N TYR A 29 -8.52 -1.82 -7.73
CA TYR A 29 -8.52 -3.16 -7.11
C TYR A 29 -9.86 -3.56 -6.49
N SER A 30 -10.93 -2.81 -6.74
CA SER A 30 -12.25 -3.04 -6.14
C SER A 30 -13.03 -4.22 -6.70
N HIS A 31 -12.46 -4.97 -7.67
CA HIS A 31 -13.14 -6.11 -8.29
C HIS A 31 -13.57 -7.15 -7.24
N PRO A 32 -14.76 -7.78 -7.39
CA PRO A 32 -15.24 -8.78 -6.44
C PRO A 32 -14.27 -9.95 -6.21
N SER A 33 -13.59 -10.43 -7.26
CA SER A 33 -12.60 -11.52 -7.14
C SER A 33 -11.42 -11.13 -6.26
N THR A 34 -10.91 -9.90 -6.37
CA THR A 34 -9.84 -9.38 -5.50
C THR A 34 -10.26 -9.40 -4.04
N ARG A 35 -11.49 -8.96 -3.74
CA ARG A 35 -12.02 -8.98 -2.37
C ARG A 35 -12.22 -10.39 -1.84
N THR A 36 -12.67 -11.32 -2.70
CA THR A 36 -12.82 -12.73 -2.35
C THR A 36 -11.46 -13.35 -2.04
N GLU A 37 -10.46 -13.09 -2.87
CA GLU A 37 -9.09 -13.55 -2.65
C GLU A 37 -8.48 -13.01 -1.35
N LEU A 38 -8.67 -11.73 -1.05
CA LEU A 38 -8.18 -11.13 0.20
C LEU A 38 -8.88 -11.74 1.43
N ARG A 39 -10.18 -12.04 1.34
CA ARG A 39 -10.92 -12.69 2.42
C ARG A 39 -10.47 -14.15 2.63
N SER A 40 -10.27 -14.91 1.55
CA SER A 40 -9.78 -16.30 1.65
C SER A 40 -8.42 -16.36 2.33
N ARG A 41 -7.59 -15.35 2.13
CA ARG A 41 -6.28 -15.19 2.77
C ARG A 41 -6.35 -14.54 4.15
N ARG A 42 -7.54 -14.21 4.67
CA ARG A 42 -7.77 -13.50 5.93
C ARG A 42 -7.05 -12.15 6.03
N ILE A 43 -6.85 -11.47 4.90
CA ILE A 43 -6.21 -10.15 4.85
C ILE A 43 -7.28 -9.08 5.04
N LYS A 44 -7.15 -8.31 6.12
CA LYS A 44 -7.97 -7.11 6.35
C LYS A 44 -7.67 -6.09 5.25
N HIS A 45 -8.70 -5.50 4.66
CA HIS A 45 -8.49 -4.55 3.56
C HIS A 45 -9.51 -3.40 3.60
N THR A 46 -9.08 -2.25 3.10
CA THR A 46 -9.91 -1.07 2.88
C THR A 46 -9.71 -0.61 1.44
N ILE A 47 -10.70 -0.85 0.60
CA ILE A 47 -10.69 -0.54 -0.83
C ILE A 47 -12.01 0.15 -1.14
N PRO A 48 -12.02 1.36 -1.73
CA PRO A 48 -13.26 2.04 -2.10
C PRO A 48 -13.97 1.29 -3.24
N GLU A 49 -15.29 1.44 -3.31
CA GLU A 49 -16.06 0.98 -4.46
C GLU A 49 -15.92 1.98 -5.62
N ARG A 50 -16.01 1.46 -6.83
CA ARG A 50 -16.16 2.29 -8.04
C ARG A 50 -17.59 2.75 -8.17
N THR A 51 -17.80 3.90 -8.81
CA THR A 51 -19.13 4.52 -9.03
C THR A 51 -20.08 3.57 -9.75
N ASP A 52 -19.58 2.84 -10.77
CA ASP A 52 -20.36 1.86 -11.50
C ASP A 52 -20.80 0.65 -10.64
N GLN A 53 -19.97 0.21 -9.70
CA GLN A 53 -20.32 -0.86 -8.77
C GLN A 53 -21.41 -0.40 -7.80
N ILE A 54 -21.32 0.82 -7.29
CA ILE A 54 -22.32 1.42 -6.42
C ILE A 54 -23.67 1.53 -7.18
N ALA A 55 -23.64 2.02 -8.42
CA ALA A 55 -24.83 2.15 -9.24
C ALA A 55 -25.49 0.80 -9.51
N ARG A 56 -24.72 -0.23 -9.92
CA ARG A 56 -25.22 -1.58 -10.14
C ARG A 56 -25.81 -2.20 -8.88
N ARG A 57 -25.18 -1.99 -7.72
CA ARG A 57 -25.71 -2.51 -6.45
C ARG A 57 -27.01 -1.82 -6.07
N LYS A 58 -27.11 -0.50 -6.23
CA LYS A 58 -28.33 0.25 -5.99
C LYS A 58 -29.47 -0.17 -6.94
N ALA A 59 -29.18 -0.38 -8.22
CA ALA A 59 -30.16 -0.82 -9.20
C ALA A 59 -30.77 -2.21 -8.88
N LYS A 60 -30.02 -3.08 -8.21
CA LYS A 60 -30.49 -4.38 -7.75
C LYS A 60 -31.40 -4.31 -6.51
N GLY A 61 -31.57 -3.16 -5.88
CA GLY A 61 -32.37 -2.99 -4.67
C GLY A 61 -31.96 -3.95 -3.56
N SER A 62 -32.90 -4.69 -3.00
CA SER A 62 -32.68 -5.65 -1.90
C SER A 62 -31.70 -6.78 -2.27
N THR A 63 -31.65 -7.17 -3.53
CA THR A 63 -30.72 -8.24 -4.02
C THR A 63 -29.30 -7.73 -4.25
N GLY A 64 -29.05 -6.44 -4.16
CA GLY A 64 -27.74 -5.82 -4.34
C GLY A 64 -26.73 -6.06 -3.22
N GLY A 65 -27.21 -6.55 -2.09
CA GLY A 65 -26.39 -6.91 -0.95
C GLY A 65 -25.82 -5.71 -0.17
N ARG A 66 -25.14 -6.01 0.94
CA ARG A 66 -24.52 -5.01 1.81
C ARG A 66 -23.30 -4.38 1.13
N PRO A 67 -23.11 -3.04 1.21
CA PRO A 67 -21.90 -2.40 0.72
C PRO A 67 -20.65 -2.96 1.43
N PRO A 68 -19.51 -3.06 0.74
CA PRO A 68 -18.25 -3.42 1.38
C PRO A 68 -17.92 -2.46 2.52
N ALA A 69 -17.36 -2.98 3.60
CA ALA A 69 -16.89 -2.14 4.70
C ALA A 69 -15.77 -1.21 4.19
N PHE A 70 -15.94 0.09 4.42
CA PHE A 70 -14.98 1.10 4.02
C PHE A 70 -14.72 2.04 5.20
N ASP A 71 -13.46 2.19 5.57
CA ASP A 71 -12.99 3.09 6.60
C ASP A 71 -12.25 4.26 5.94
N ALA A 72 -12.89 5.42 5.91
CA ALA A 72 -12.35 6.61 5.25
C ALA A 72 -11.11 7.17 5.97
N ALA A 73 -11.07 7.09 7.30
CA ALA A 73 -9.93 7.58 8.08
C ALA A 73 -8.68 6.76 7.79
N LEU A 74 -8.80 5.43 7.83
CA LEU A 74 -7.71 4.53 7.46
C LEU A 74 -7.31 4.69 5.99
N TYR A 75 -8.28 4.87 5.09
CA TYR A 75 -7.98 5.07 3.68
C TYR A 75 -7.15 6.33 3.42
N GLY A 76 -7.35 7.37 4.21
CA GLY A 76 -6.55 8.60 4.15
C GLY A 76 -5.03 8.35 4.34
N LEU A 77 -4.66 7.31 5.10
CA LEU A 77 -3.25 6.92 5.29
C LEU A 77 -2.58 6.46 3.99
N ARG A 78 -3.33 6.09 2.95
CA ARG A 78 -2.80 5.75 1.63
C ARG A 78 -1.97 6.89 1.03
N ASN A 79 -2.28 8.13 1.35
CA ASN A 79 -1.50 9.30 0.92
C ASN A 79 -0.02 9.24 1.36
N THR A 80 0.30 8.45 2.39
CA THR A 80 1.69 8.23 2.83
C THR A 80 2.52 7.57 1.73
N VAL A 81 1.94 6.66 0.96
CA VAL A 81 2.61 5.99 -0.17
C VAL A 81 2.94 6.99 -1.26
N GLU A 82 1.98 7.86 -1.61
CA GLU A 82 2.18 8.90 -2.63
C GLU A 82 3.27 9.90 -2.21
N ARG A 83 3.26 10.31 -0.95
CA ARG A 83 4.32 11.15 -0.38
C ARG A 83 5.68 10.45 -0.37
N GLY A 84 5.72 9.16 -0.09
CA GLY A 84 6.92 8.33 -0.18
C GLY A 84 7.51 8.33 -1.59
N PHE A 85 6.67 8.04 -2.60
CA PHE A 85 7.08 8.09 -4.01
C PHE A 85 7.55 9.48 -4.44
N ASN A 86 6.87 10.54 -4.00
CA ASN A 86 7.30 11.91 -4.32
C ASN A 86 8.67 12.24 -3.73
N ARG A 87 8.97 11.78 -2.51
CA ARG A 87 10.31 11.91 -1.90
C ARG A 87 11.38 11.12 -2.68
N LEU A 88 11.06 9.89 -3.10
CA LEU A 88 11.98 9.09 -3.94
C LEU A 88 12.25 9.74 -5.28
N LYS A 89 11.25 10.36 -5.91
CA LYS A 89 11.42 11.11 -7.16
C LYS A 89 12.32 12.34 -7.06
N GLN A 90 12.57 12.87 -5.85
CA GLN A 90 13.54 13.94 -5.64
C GLN A 90 15.00 13.47 -5.87
N TRP A 91 15.23 12.16 -5.82
CA TRP A 91 16.53 11.56 -6.14
C TRP A 91 16.64 11.37 -7.65
N ARG A 92 17.46 12.21 -8.30
CA ARG A 92 17.55 12.25 -9.75
C ARG A 92 17.85 10.89 -10.39
N GLY A 93 18.78 10.11 -9.82
CA GLY A 93 19.11 8.77 -10.30
C GLY A 93 17.90 7.82 -10.32
N ILE A 94 17.02 7.91 -9.32
CA ILE A 94 15.80 7.10 -9.23
C ILE A 94 14.74 7.62 -10.21
N ALA A 95 14.55 8.93 -10.27
CA ALA A 95 13.51 9.55 -11.11
C ALA A 95 13.76 9.31 -12.61
N THR A 96 15.01 9.36 -13.04
CA THR A 96 15.39 9.27 -14.46
C THR A 96 15.58 7.85 -14.95
N ARG A 97 15.71 6.85 -14.05
CA ARG A 97 15.87 5.43 -14.38
C ARG A 97 17.02 5.16 -15.38
N TYR A 98 18.14 5.85 -15.21
CA TYR A 98 19.32 5.64 -16.09
C TYR A 98 20.05 4.34 -15.84
N ASP A 99 19.82 3.71 -14.69
CA ASP A 99 20.46 2.43 -14.39
C ASP A 99 19.93 1.33 -15.32
N LYS A 100 20.84 0.72 -16.06
CA LYS A 100 20.54 -0.38 -16.98
C LYS A 100 20.33 -1.71 -16.26
N TYR A 101 20.90 -1.84 -15.06
CA TYR A 101 20.84 -3.07 -14.26
C TYR A 101 19.80 -2.92 -13.14
N ALA A 102 18.86 -3.85 -13.10
CA ALA A 102 17.79 -3.85 -12.10
C ALA A 102 18.33 -3.87 -10.66
N LEU A 103 19.42 -4.61 -10.43
CA LEU A 103 20.06 -4.72 -9.11
C LEU A 103 20.67 -3.38 -8.64
N THR A 104 21.35 -2.67 -9.54
CA THR A 104 21.91 -1.33 -9.23
C THR A 104 20.79 -0.33 -8.92
N TYR A 105 19.74 -0.32 -9.74
CA TYR A 105 18.57 0.51 -9.51
C TYR A 105 17.91 0.21 -8.15
N LEU A 106 17.71 -1.08 -7.83
CA LEU A 106 17.14 -1.50 -6.55
C LEU A 106 18.03 -1.05 -5.38
N GLY A 107 19.34 -1.22 -5.48
CA GLY A 107 20.29 -0.75 -4.48
C GLY A 107 20.18 0.76 -4.23
N GLY A 108 20.06 1.55 -5.29
CA GLY A 108 19.83 3.00 -5.22
C GLY A 108 18.53 3.36 -4.51
N VAL A 109 17.43 2.65 -4.83
CA VAL A 109 16.13 2.85 -4.17
C VAL A 109 16.21 2.51 -2.69
N LEU A 110 16.82 1.39 -2.32
CA LEU A 110 16.97 0.97 -0.93
C LEU A 110 17.80 1.97 -0.13
N LEU A 111 18.90 2.46 -0.68
CA LEU A 111 19.73 3.49 -0.04
C LEU A 111 18.95 4.79 0.16
N ALA A 112 18.21 5.25 -0.84
CA ALA A 112 17.37 6.43 -0.71
C ALA A 112 16.28 6.27 0.37
N CYS A 113 15.64 5.10 0.43
CA CYS A 113 14.67 4.76 1.47
C CYS A 113 15.32 4.81 2.87
N ALA A 114 16.51 4.24 3.02
CA ALA A 114 17.24 4.24 4.29
C ALA A 114 17.57 5.69 4.75
N VAL A 115 18.06 6.55 3.84
CA VAL A 115 18.36 7.95 4.15
C VAL A 115 17.10 8.74 4.50
N ILE A 116 15.99 8.53 3.77
CA ILE A 116 14.70 9.17 4.08
C ILE A 116 14.24 8.75 5.49
N HIS A 117 14.36 7.48 5.82
CA HIS A 117 13.93 6.94 7.11
C HIS A 117 14.80 7.47 8.27
N ALA A 118 16.11 7.51 8.09
CA ALA A 118 17.04 8.07 9.07
C ALA A 118 16.76 9.55 9.36
N ARG A 119 16.46 10.37 8.33
CA ARG A 119 16.10 11.78 8.50
C ARG A 119 14.79 11.97 9.27
N VAL A 120 13.80 11.13 9.05
CA VAL A 120 12.52 11.18 9.79
C VAL A 120 12.73 10.78 11.26
N GLY A 121 13.60 9.80 11.52
CA GLY A 121 13.99 9.41 12.88
C GLY A 121 14.74 10.52 13.62
N ALA A 122 15.70 11.16 12.95
CA ALA A 122 16.48 12.26 13.53
C ALA A 122 15.62 13.48 13.90
N ASN A 123 14.65 13.85 13.05
CA ASN A 123 13.73 14.96 13.35
C ASN A 123 12.82 14.68 14.56
N LYS A 124 12.47 13.41 14.82
CA LYS A 124 11.70 13.05 16.02
C LYS A 124 12.51 13.11 17.31
N LEU A 125 13.83 12.98 17.23
CA LEU A 125 14.74 13.07 18.38
C LEU A 125 15.10 14.54 18.72
N GLY A 126 14.90 15.47 17.77
CA GLY A 126 15.16 16.90 17.99
C GLY A 126 13.99 17.68 18.60
N ASP A 127 12.78 17.11 18.62
CA ASP A 127 11.56 17.73 19.15
C ASP A 127 11.21 17.28 20.59
N THR A 128 12.20 16.80 21.35
CA THR A 128 11.99 16.56 22.78
C THR A 128 12.30 17.87 23.54
N PRO A 129 11.32 18.46 24.26
CA PRO A 129 11.49 19.69 25.04
C PRO A 129 12.48 19.54 26.18
#